data_4373554ee8adccbdf2777593f6f645f6
#
_entry.id   4373554ee8adccbdf2777593f6f645f6
#
_cell.length_a   1.000
_cell.length_b   1.000
_cell.length_c   1.000
_cell.angle_alpha   90.00
_cell.angle_beta   90.00
_cell.angle_gamma   90.00
#
_symmetry.space_group_name_H-M   'P 1'
#
loop_
_entity.id
_entity.type
_entity.pdbx_description
1 polymer ?
#
loop_
_entity_poly.entity_id
_entity_poly.type
_entity_poly.pdbx_seq_one_letter_code
_entity_poly.pdbx_strand_id
1 'polypeptide(L)'
;MNRPYVFCHMMCALDGKIMGGYMGTPQGRAAGDAFYDIAFGKEPFYHHQGWLSGRVTTDDNFTFYRKPDLDEDAPVVPAGDFIAQPDFGMFYVSVDPHGKLGWESSTLRYVDTTAHVVEVLTEQVGNAYRAFLRKLGISYIIAGETELDHGLALSKLKEKIQHRDPDAGRWRRAELVVPASGDVR
;
A
#
# COMPACT_ATOMS: atom_id res chain seq x y z
N MET A 1 20.83 -5.89 -6.93
CA MET A 1 19.96 -5.88 -5.73
C MET A 1 18.55 -6.31 -6.15
N ASN A 2 17.96 -7.27 -5.44
CA ASN A 2 16.62 -7.75 -5.76
C ASN A 2 15.54 -6.97 -5.00
N ARG A 3 15.38 -5.68 -5.32
CA ARG A 3 14.35 -4.80 -4.73
C ARG A 3 13.81 -3.85 -5.81
N PRO A 4 12.54 -3.36 -5.66
CA PRO A 4 12.00 -2.36 -6.56
C PRO A 4 12.78 -1.04 -6.44
N TYR A 5 12.60 -0.17 -7.41
CA TYR A 5 12.98 1.23 -7.24
C TYR A 5 11.94 1.89 -6.34
N VAL A 6 12.37 2.47 -5.24
CA VAL A 6 11.50 3.15 -4.28
C VAL A 6 11.91 4.62 -4.21
N PHE A 7 10.96 5.51 -4.34
CA PHE A 7 11.18 6.95 -4.18
C PHE A 7 10.12 7.56 -3.29
N CYS A 8 10.45 8.66 -2.65
CA CYS A 8 9.54 9.42 -1.81
C CYS A 8 8.94 10.56 -2.64
N HIS A 9 7.60 10.59 -2.70
CA HIS A 9 6.84 11.70 -3.24
C HIS A 9 6.10 12.35 -2.09
N MET A 10 6.46 13.59 -1.78
CA MET A 10 6.03 14.25 -0.55
C MET A 10 5.69 15.71 -0.79
N MET A 11 4.59 16.15 -0.22
CA MET A 11 4.23 17.57 -0.09
C MET A 11 4.64 18.08 1.29
N CYS A 12 5.32 19.20 1.34
CA CYS A 12 5.67 19.85 2.60
C CYS A 12 5.52 21.39 2.51
N ALA A 13 5.32 22.02 3.65
CA ALA A 13 5.40 23.46 3.77
C ALA A 13 6.85 23.96 3.67
N LEU A 14 7.05 25.25 3.47
CA LEU A 14 8.38 25.85 3.37
C LEU A 14 9.26 25.65 4.63
N ASP A 15 8.63 25.47 5.79
CA ASP A 15 9.29 25.16 7.05
C ASP A 15 9.54 23.65 7.27
N GLY A 16 9.30 22.82 6.24
CA GLY A 16 9.53 21.38 6.26
C GLY A 16 8.41 20.55 6.92
N LYS A 17 7.32 21.16 7.37
CA LYS A 17 6.19 20.42 7.92
C LYS A 17 5.47 19.65 6.83
N ILE A 18 5.26 18.36 7.07
CA ILE A 18 4.49 17.49 6.17
C ILE A 18 3.00 17.50 6.49
N MET A 19 2.61 18.01 7.66
CA MET A 19 1.22 18.17 8.11
C MET A 19 1.03 19.52 8.79
N GLY A 20 -0.20 20.04 8.76
CA GLY A 20 -0.55 21.27 9.47
C GLY A 20 -1.65 22.09 8.80
N GLY A 21 -1.99 23.19 9.41
CA GLY A 21 -3.08 24.07 8.96
C GLY A 21 -2.93 24.61 7.54
N TYR A 22 -1.71 24.62 6.98
CA TYR A 22 -1.48 25.06 5.60
C TYR A 22 -2.23 24.21 4.57
N MET A 23 -2.47 22.94 4.85
CA MET A 23 -3.17 22.01 3.94
C MET A 23 -4.61 22.44 3.68
N GLY A 24 -5.28 23.06 4.67
CA GLY A 24 -6.63 23.60 4.55
C GLY A 24 -6.71 24.94 3.79
N THR A 25 -5.60 25.58 3.45
CA THR A 25 -5.57 26.84 2.70
C THR A 25 -5.84 26.60 1.22
N PRO A 26 -6.28 27.61 0.44
CA PRO A 26 -6.42 27.49 -1.01
C PRO A 26 -5.13 27.03 -1.70
N GLN A 27 -3.98 27.53 -1.25
CA GLN A 27 -2.66 27.15 -1.78
C GLN A 27 -2.29 25.72 -1.42
N GLY A 28 -2.59 25.28 -0.19
CA GLY A 28 -2.36 23.89 0.24
C GLY A 28 -3.22 22.91 -0.55
N ARG A 29 -4.48 23.23 -0.84
CA ARG A 29 -5.34 22.43 -1.71
C ARG A 29 -4.80 22.35 -3.14
N ALA A 30 -4.44 23.49 -3.74
CA ALA A 30 -3.83 23.50 -5.06
C ALA A 30 -2.53 22.70 -5.14
N ALA A 31 -1.72 22.73 -4.08
CA ALA A 31 -0.53 21.88 -3.97
C ALA A 31 -0.89 20.39 -3.83
N GLY A 32 -1.98 20.05 -3.13
CA GLY A 32 -2.52 18.69 -3.04
C GLY A 32 -2.99 18.15 -4.40
N ASP A 33 -3.70 18.99 -5.18
CA ASP A 33 -4.12 18.62 -6.54
C ASP A 33 -2.90 18.34 -7.44
N ALA A 34 -1.89 19.22 -7.40
CA ALA A 34 -0.64 19.03 -8.14
C ALA A 34 0.13 17.80 -7.66
N PHE A 35 0.16 17.51 -6.35
CA PHE A 35 0.73 16.30 -5.79
C PHE A 35 0.08 15.04 -6.37
N TYR A 36 -1.26 15.04 -6.42
CA TYR A 36 -2.01 13.93 -6.99
C TYR A 36 -1.71 13.78 -8.50
N ASP A 37 -1.80 14.86 -9.26
CA ASP A 37 -1.63 14.83 -10.72
C ASP A 37 -0.25 14.32 -11.13
N ILE A 38 0.81 14.69 -10.41
CA ILE A 38 2.18 14.24 -10.67
C ILE A 38 2.31 12.72 -10.57
N ALA A 39 1.63 12.09 -9.60
CA ALA A 39 1.79 10.67 -9.34
C ALA A 39 0.64 9.81 -9.90
N PHE A 40 -0.60 10.31 -9.90
CA PHE A 40 -1.81 9.54 -10.16
C PHE A 40 -2.74 10.13 -11.21
N GLY A 41 -2.41 11.30 -11.75
CA GLY A 41 -3.22 11.98 -12.77
C GLY A 41 -3.31 11.21 -14.08
N LYS A 42 -4.03 11.76 -15.06
CA LYS A 42 -4.21 11.11 -16.38
C LYS A 42 -2.90 10.94 -17.15
N GLU A 43 -1.98 11.89 -16.99
CA GLU A 43 -0.64 11.87 -17.58
C GLU A 43 0.40 12.01 -16.46
N PRO A 44 0.59 10.97 -15.61
CA PRO A 44 1.43 11.09 -14.45
C PRO A 44 2.90 11.20 -14.85
N PHE A 45 3.65 12.01 -14.12
CA PHE A 45 5.11 12.10 -14.31
C PHE A 45 5.81 10.80 -13.93
N TYR A 46 5.29 10.11 -12.89
CA TYR A 46 5.80 8.81 -12.46
C TYR A 46 4.95 7.68 -13.01
N HIS A 47 5.59 6.65 -13.56
CA HIS A 47 4.93 5.43 -14.04
C HIS A 47 5.12 4.27 -13.05
N HIS A 48 4.77 4.53 -11.78
CA HIS A 48 4.92 3.55 -10.71
C HIS A 48 3.82 2.47 -10.76
N GLN A 49 4.09 1.32 -10.16
CA GLN A 49 3.15 0.19 -10.08
C GLN A 49 2.43 0.11 -8.74
N GLY A 50 2.79 0.95 -7.80
CA GLY A 50 2.12 0.99 -6.50
C GLY A 50 2.64 2.10 -5.61
N TRP A 51 1.91 2.34 -4.53
CA TRP A 51 2.37 3.21 -3.46
C TRP A 51 2.29 2.51 -2.11
N LEU A 52 3.13 2.95 -1.19
CA LEU A 52 3.31 2.33 0.10
C LEU A 52 3.00 3.32 1.22
N SER A 53 2.22 2.90 2.19
CA SER A 53 1.90 3.67 3.40
C SER A 53 2.03 2.81 4.65
N GLY A 54 2.25 3.46 5.78
CA GLY A 54 2.17 2.81 7.08
C GLY A 54 0.71 2.64 7.55
N ARG A 55 0.52 1.81 8.58
CA ARG A 55 -0.80 1.50 9.16
C ARG A 55 -1.62 2.74 9.51
N VAL A 56 -1.04 3.73 10.17
CA VAL A 56 -1.78 4.93 10.59
C VAL A 56 -2.34 5.68 9.38
N THR A 57 -1.55 5.89 8.35
CA THR A 57 -2.01 6.51 7.10
C THR A 57 -3.11 5.68 6.43
N THR A 58 -3.01 4.36 6.49
CA THR A 58 -4.06 3.47 5.97
C THR A 58 -5.35 3.61 6.77
N ASP A 59 -5.26 3.65 8.09
CA ASP A 59 -6.43 3.85 8.95
C ASP A 59 -7.09 5.22 8.71
N ASP A 60 -6.29 6.27 8.62
CA ASP A 60 -6.80 7.64 8.42
C ASP A 60 -7.56 7.80 7.09
N ASN A 61 -7.16 7.06 6.06
CA ASN A 61 -7.66 7.32 4.70
C ASN A 61 -8.55 6.20 4.12
N PHE A 62 -8.43 4.95 4.60
CA PHE A 62 -9.08 3.82 3.93
C PHE A 62 -9.84 2.88 4.86
N THR A 63 -9.32 2.56 6.03
CA THR A 63 -9.99 1.65 6.95
C THR A 63 -10.74 2.36 8.09
N PHE A 64 -10.45 3.66 8.30
CA PHE A 64 -11.15 4.53 9.26
C PHE A 64 -11.20 3.93 10.67
N TYR A 65 -10.08 3.32 11.10
CA TYR A 65 -9.93 2.67 12.41
C TYR A 65 -10.95 1.57 12.68
N ARG A 66 -11.52 0.99 11.63
CA ARG A 66 -12.41 -0.17 11.74
C ARG A 66 -11.63 -1.35 12.28
N LYS A 67 -12.26 -2.12 13.14
CA LYS A 67 -11.69 -3.39 13.62
C LYS A 67 -11.91 -4.49 12.58
N PRO A 68 -10.91 -5.36 12.35
CA PRO A 68 -11.11 -6.52 11.49
C PRO A 68 -12.15 -7.48 12.10
N ASP A 69 -13.01 -8.02 11.24
CA ASP A 69 -14.01 -9.03 11.61
C ASP A 69 -13.36 -10.42 11.60
N LEU A 70 -12.75 -10.79 12.71
CA LEU A 70 -11.96 -12.00 12.85
C LEU A 70 -12.85 -13.19 13.26
N ASP A 71 -12.66 -14.30 12.57
CA ASP A 71 -13.17 -15.62 12.95
C ASP A 71 -12.02 -16.39 13.65
N GLU A 72 -12.09 -16.47 14.97
CA GLU A 72 -11.08 -17.17 15.78
C GLU A 72 -11.08 -18.69 15.53
N ASP A 73 -12.18 -19.24 15.06
CA ASP A 73 -12.32 -20.66 14.70
C ASP A 73 -12.01 -20.93 13.21
N ALA A 74 -11.51 -19.93 12.48
CA ALA A 74 -11.18 -20.07 11.06
C ALA A 74 -10.18 -21.21 10.83
N PRO A 75 -10.39 -22.05 9.79
CA PRO A 75 -9.44 -23.09 9.43
C PRO A 75 -8.03 -22.55 9.26
N VAL A 76 -7.03 -23.37 9.64
CA VAL A 76 -5.63 -22.98 9.52
C VAL A 76 -5.28 -22.74 8.05
N VAL A 77 -4.84 -21.52 7.74
CA VAL A 77 -4.40 -21.17 6.38
C VAL A 77 -2.93 -21.53 6.16
N PRO A 78 -2.52 -21.79 4.91
CA PRO A 78 -1.13 -22.07 4.59
C PRO A 78 -0.19 -20.97 5.11
N ALA A 79 0.96 -21.39 5.63
CA ALA A 79 2.02 -20.49 6.09
C ALA A 79 2.61 -19.68 4.91
N GLY A 80 3.25 -18.56 5.24
CA GLY A 80 3.95 -17.71 4.29
C GLY A 80 3.05 -16.73 3.55
N ASP A 81 3.53 -16.28 2.40
CA ASP A 81 2.90 -15.23 1.60
C ASP A 81 1.63 -15.71 0.89
N PHE A 82 0.71 -14.79 0.62
CA PHE A 82 -0.47 -15.04 -0.20
C PHE A 82 -0.64 -13.91 -1.20
N ILE A 83 -0.64 -14.24 -2.49
CA ILE A 83 -0.85 -13.29 -3.57
C ILE A 83 -2.11 -13.69 -4.33
N ALA A 84 -3.16 -12.90 -4.17
CA ALA A 84 -4.45 -13.15 -4.79
C ALA A 84 -4.48 -12.68 -6.26
N GLN A 85 -3.87 -11.55 -6.56
CA GLN A 85 -3.87 -10.94 -7.89
C GLN A 85 -2.49 -10.37 -8.23
N PRO A 86 -1.56 -11.19 -8.77
CA PRO A 86 -0.18 -10.75 -9.04
C PRO A 86 -0.08 -9.72 -10.17
N ASP A 87 -1.06 -9.68 -11.09
CA ASP A 87 -1.02 -8.88 -12.33
C ASP A 87 -1.96 -7.67 -12.28
N PHE A 88 -2.35 -7.21 -11.09
CA PHE A 88 -3.19 -6.03 -10.98
C PHE A 88 -2.45 -4.77 -11.46
N GLY A 89 -3.16 -3.84 -12.14
CA GLY A 89 -2.53 -2.67 -12.76
C GLY A 89 -1.86 -1.70 -11.79
N MET A 90 -2.37 -1.61 -10.55
CA MET A 90 -1.83 -0.73 -9.49
C MET A 90 -1.96 -1.42 -8.13
N PHE A 91 -0.96 -1.27 -7.26
CA PHE A 91 -0.96 -1.85 -5.93
C PHE A 91 -0.92 -0.79 -4.84
N TYR A 92 -1.69 -1.01 -3.79
CA TYR A 92 -1.55 -0.29 -2.54
C TYR A 92 -0.89 -1.19 -1.50
N VAL A 93 0.32 -0.83 -1.08
CA VAL A 93 1.08 -1.60 -0.10
C VAL A 93 0.90 -0.96 1.27
N SER A 94 0.24 -1.66 2.18
CA SER A 94 0.06 -1.23 3.56
C SER A 94 1.00 -1.96 4.50
N VAL A 95 1.79 -1.22 5.26
CA VAL A 95 2.71 -1.81 6.25
C VAL A 95 1.99 -1.90 7.60
N ASP A 96 1.52 -3.09 7.94
CA ASP A 96 0.83 -3.39 9.20
C ASP A 96 1.43 -4.63 9.88
N PRO A 97 2.59 -4.52 10.54
CA PRO A 97 3.32 -5.67 11.10
C PRO A 97 2.50 -6.57 12.02
N HIS A 98 1.43 -6.05 12.60
CA HIS A 98 0.63 -6.72 13.63
C HIS A 98 -0.78 -7.13 13.19
N GLY A 99 -1.18 -6.85 11.95
CA GLY A 99 -2.49 -7.24 11.43
C GLY A 99 -3.65 -6.59 12.18
N LYS A 100 -3.77 -5.26 12.13
CA LYS A 100 -4.79 -4.50 12.86
C LYS A 100 -5.82 -3.81 11.97
N LEU A 101 -5.59 -3.77 10.66
CA LEU A 101 -6.43 -3.04 9.72
C LEU A 101 -7.73 -3.77 9.43
N GLY A 102 -8.85 -3.07 9.56
CA GLY A 102 -10.18 -3.62 9.29
C GLY A 102 -10.65 -3.33 7.86
N TRP A 103 -10.14 -4.08 6.91
CA TRP A 103 -10.51 -3.99 5.50
C TRP A 103 -11.94 -4.45 5.22
N GLU A 104 -12.53 -3.92 4.15
CA GLU A 104 -13.82 -4.37 3.62
C GLU A 104 -13.71 -4.93 2.19
N SER A 105 -12.61 -4.63 1.50
CA SER A 105 -12.40 -5.01 0.11
C SER A 105 -10.92 -5.26 -0.17
N SER A 106 -10.64 -6.12 -1.15
CA SER A 106 -9.28 -6.33 -1.68
C SER A 106 -8.80 -5.20 -2.58
N THR A 107 -9.66 -4.26 -2.91
CA THR A 107 -9.31 -3.07 -3.69
C THR A 107 -9.74 -1.82 -2.97
N LEU A 108 -9.00 -0.75 -3.17
CA LEU A 108 -9.36 0.58 -2.72
C LEU A 108 -9.33 1.57 -3.88
N ARG A 109 -10.02 2.68 -3.69
CA ARG A 109 -10.00 3.79 -4.63
C ARG A 109 -9.35 5.01 -3.98
N TYR A 110 -8.39 5.58 -4.68
CA TYR A 110 -7.75 6.84 -4.35
C TYR A 110 -8.01 7.83 -5.48
N VAL A 111 -8.93 8.77 -5.27
CA VAL A 111 -9.50 9.68 -6.28
C VAL A 111 -9.99 8.86 -7.50
N ASP A 112 -9.25 8.81 -8.60
CA ASP A 112 -9.60 8.05 -9.81
C ASP A 112 -8.79 6.76 -9.99
N THR A 113 -7.82 6.52 -9.12
CA THR A 113 -6.96 5.33 -9.16
C THR A 113 -7.55 4.20 -8.33
N THR A 114 -7.73 3.03 -8.94
CA THR A 114 -8.09 1.80 -8.22
C THR A 114 -6.86 0.92 -8.05
N ALA A 115 -6.62 0.45 -6.84
CA ALA A 115 -5.48 -0.39 -6.51
C ALA A 115 -5.87 -1.65 -5.75
N HIS A 116 -5.15 -2.74 -6.00
CA HIS A 116 -5.24 -3.96 -5.21
C HIS A 116 -4.40 -3.82 -3.92
N VAL A 117 -4.98 -4.24 -2.80
CA VAL A 117 -4.33 -4.13 -1.49
C VAL A 117 -3.35 -5.28 -1.29
N VAL A 118 -2.15 -4.92 -0.84
CA VAL A 118 -1.13 -5.86 -0.37
C VAL A 118 -0.69 -5.45 1.03
N GLU A 119 -0.84 -6.32 2.01
CA GLU A 119 -0.33 -6.07 3.36
C GLU A 119 1.07 -6.64 3.58
N VAL A 120 1.87 -5.88 4.30
CA VAL A 120 3.17 -6.34 4.79
C VAL A 120 3.06 -6.63 6.28
N LEU A 121 3.16 -7.91 6.62
CA LEU A 121 2.95 -8.46 7.95
C LEU A 121 4.25 -9.05 8.52
N THR A 122 4.26 -9.34 9.81
CA THR A 122 5.24 -10.22 10.46
C THR A 122 4.63 -11.60 10.77
N GLU A 123 5.46 -12.56 11.18
CA GLU A 123 5.00 -13.89 11.59
C GLU A 123 4.15 -13.90 12.87
N GLN A 124 4.18 -12.81 13.64
CA GLN A 124 3.33 -12.65 14.83
C GLN A 124 1.84 -12.58 14.51
N VAL A 125 1.48 -12.26 13.27
CA VAL A 125 0.07 -12.14 12.87
C VAL A 125 -0.60 -13.51 12.89
N GLY A 126 -1.65 -13.62 13.71
CA GLY A 126 -2.37 -14.86 13.95
C GLY A 126 -3.11 -15.41 12.73
N ASN A 127 -3.53 -16.68 12.83
CA ASN A 127 -4.28 -17.36 11.78
C ASN A 127 -5.58 -16.65 11.42
N ALA A 128 -6.34 -16.19 12.42
CA ALA A 128 -7.64 -15.53 12.21
C ALA A 128 -7.50 -14.31 11.28
N TYR A 129 -6.47 -13.48 11.47
CA TYR A 129 -6.25 -12.32 10.62
C TYR A 129 -5.80 -12.71 9.20
N ARG A 130 -4.92 -13.69 9.05
CA ARG A 130 -4.51 -14.18 7.72
C ARG A 130 -5.67 -14.83 6.97
N ALA A 131 -6.55 -15.55 7.67
CA ALA A 131 -7.79 -16.10 7.11
C ALA A 131 -8.75 -14.98 6.68
N PHE A 132 -8.88 -13.93 7.50
CA PHE A 132 -9.68 -12.73 7.17
C PHE A 132 -9.20 -12.07 5.87
N LEU A 133 -7.90 -11.83 5.71
CA LEU A 133 -7.36 -11.26 4.48
C LEU A 133 -7.61 -12.16 3.26
N ARG A 134 -7.42 -13.47 3.40
CA ARG A 134 -7.68 -14.44 2.32
C ARG A 134 -9.15 -14.48 1.93
N LYS A 135 -10.07 -14.43 2.90
CA LYS A 135 -11.52 -14.36 2.68
C LYS A 135 -11.90 -13.14 1.83
N LEU A 136 -11.26 -12.02 2.05
CA LEU A 136 -11.45 -10.80 1.26
C LEU A 136 -10.67 -10.80 -0.07
N GLY A 137 -9.78 -11.75 -0.30
CA GLY A 137 -8.90 -11.76 -1.46
C GLY A 137 -7.80 -10.69 -1.40
N ILE A 138 -7.40 -10.27 -0.20
CA ILE A 138 -6.31 -9.31 0.02
C ILE A 138 -5.00 -10.08 0.02
N SER A 139 -4.04 -9.61 -0.79
CA SER A 139 -2.69 -10.16 -0.80
C SER A 139 -1.92 -9.77 0.45
N TYR A 140 -1.03 -10.64 0.92
CA TYR A 140 -0.09 -10.28 1.98
C TYR A 140 1.26 -10.98 1.81
N ILE A 141 2.30 -10.33 2.32
CA ILE A 141 3.64 -10.89 2.43
C ILE A 141 4.08 -10.87 3.90
N ILE A 142 4.80 -11.91 4.31
CA ILE A 142 5.38 -12.01 5.65
C ILE A 142 6.84 -11.59 5.57
N ALA A 143 7.22 -10.54 6.29
CA ALA A 143 8.56 -9.99 6.25
C ALA A 143 9.10 -9.69 7.65
N GLY A 144 9.67 -10.70 8.25
CA GLY A 144 10.25 -10.69 9.59
C GLY A 144 9.44 -11.51 10.60
N GLU A 145 10.10 -11.92 11.67
CA GLU A 145 9.50 -12.73 12.73
C GLU A 145 8.68 -11.84 13.69
N THR A 146 9.35 -10.95 14.41
CA THR A 146 8.75 -10.05 15.41
C THR A 146 8.79 -8.58 14.98
N GLU A 147 9.86 -8.21 14.29
CA GLU A 147 10.05 -6.89 13.73
C GLU A 147 10.07 -6.98 12.21
N LEU A 148 9.69 -5.87 11.57
CA LEU A 148 9.63 -5.81 10.12
C LEU A 148 11.03 -5.77 9.51
N ASP A 149 11.34 -6.73 8.64
CA ASP A 149 12.50 -6.68 7.75
C ASP A 149 12.12 -5.95 6.45
N HIS A 150 12.47 -4.68 6.38
CA HIS A 150 12.20 -3.83 5.21
C HIS A 150 12.89 -4.34 3.94
N GLY A 151 14.09 -4.91 4.07
CA GLY A 151 14.84 -5.47 2.94
C GLY A 151 14.14 -6.68 2.35
N LEU A 152 13.70 -7.60 3.20
CA LEU A 152 12.94 -8.79 2.83
C LEU A 152 11.58 -8.38 2.24
N ALA A 153 10.86 -7.42 2.85
CA ALA A 153 9.60 -6.91 2.35
C ALA A 153 9.73 -6.40 0.90
N LEU A 154 10.69 -5.52 0.65
CA LEU A 154 10.92 -4.98 -0.70
C LEU A 154 11.36 -6.05 -1.70
N SER A 155 12.17 -7.02 -1.27
CA SER A 155 12.60 -8.14 -2.15
C SER A 155 11.41 -8.99 -2.57
N LYS A 156 10.54 -9.34 -1.61
CA LYS A 156 9.32 -10.11 -1.86
C LYS A 156 8.30 -9.34 -2.71
N LEU A 157 8.10 -8.06 -2.45
CA LEU A 157 7.25 -7.21 -3.29
C LEU A 157 7.70 -7.24 -4.74
N LYS A 158 9.01 -7.07 -5.01
CA LYS A 158 9.53 -7.15 -6.37
C LYS A 158 9.34 -8.52 -7.02
N GLU A 159 9.47 -9.59 -6.26
CA GLU A 159 9.35 -10.96 -6.76
C GLU A 159 7.90 -11.35 -7.05
N LYS A 160 6.98 -10.98 -6.14
CA LYS A 160 5.60 -11.46 -6.14
C LYS A 160 4.63 -10.56 -6.90
N ILE A 161 4.94 -9.26 -6.99
CA ILE A 161 4.11 -8.27 -7.66
C ILE A 161 4.83 -7.88 -8.95
N GLN A 162 4.39 -8.46 -10.05
CA GLN A 162 5.00 -8.22 -11.36
C GLN A 162 4.00 -7.50 -12.25
N HIS A 163 4.39 -6.34 -12.73
CA HIS A 163 3.62 -5.66 -13.77
C HIS A 163 4.17 -6.02 -15.14
N ARG A 164 3.34 -6.67 -15.94
CA ARG A 164 3.63 -6.90 -17.36
C ARG A 164 3.16 -5.70 -18.15
N ASP A 165 4.07 -5.05 -18.89
CA ASP A 165 3.69 -4.01 -19.84
C ASP A 165 2.87 -4.66 -20.95
N PRO A 166 1.58 -4.34 -21.10
CA PRO A 166 0.74 -4.94 -22.11
C PRO A 166 1.21 -4.59 -23.54
N ASP A 167 1.85 -3.42 -23.72
CA ASP A 167 2.25 -2.93 -25.03
C ASP A 167 3.65 -3.42 -25.44
N ALA A 168 4.56 -3.60 -24.48
CA ALA A 168 5.94 -4.00 -24.76
C ALA A 168 6.25 -5.48 -24.48
N GLY A 169 5.33 -6.22 -23.84
CA GLY A 169 5.54 -7.63 -23.47
C GLY A 169 6.70 -7.86 -22.50
N ARG A 170 7.24 -6.78 -21.90
CA ARG A 170 8.38 -6.81 -20.99
C ARG A 170 7.94 -6.52 -19.57
N TRP A 171 8.68 -7.07 -18.62
CA TRP A 171 8.55 -6.71 -17.21
C TRP A 171 9.07 -5.30 -17.00
N ARG A 172 8.24 -4.38 -16.52
CA ARG A 172 8.69 -3.05 -16.11
C ARG A 172 9.47 -3.16 -14.79
N ARG A 173 10.40 -2.24 -14.60
CA ARG A 173 11.06 -2.08 -13.31
C ARG A 173 9.98 -1.72 -12.28
N ALA A 174 9.82 -2.53 -11.23
CA ALA A 174 8.88 -2.24 -10.16
C ALA A 174 9.26 -0.90 -9.50
N GLU A 175 8.35 0.04 -9.50
CA GLU A 175 8.50 1.36 -8.89
C GLU A 175 7.41 1.54 -7.83
N LEU A 176 7.82 1.88 -6.63
CA LEU A 176 6.93 2.14 -5.50
C LEU A 176 7.09 3.58 -5.04
N VAL A 177 5.99 4.27 -4.89
CA VAL A 177 5.92 5.60 -4.29
C VAL A 177 5.65 5.47 -2.81
N VAL A 178 6.35 6.24 -1.99
CA VAL A 178 6.00 6.44 -0.58
C VAL A 178 5.44 7.85 -0.45
N PRO A 179 4.12 8.03 -0.49
CA PRO A 179 3.52 9.33 -0.23
C PRO A 179 3.64 9.62 1.26
N ALA A 180 4.14 10.78 1.62
CA ALA A 180 3.94 11.31 2.95
C ALA A 180 2.59 12.01 2.94
N SER A 181 1.60 11.37 3.51
CA SER A 181 0.24 11.85 3.49
C SER A 181 -0.05 12.82 4.62
N GLY A 182 -0.68 13.89 4.27
CA GLY A 182 -1.68 14.50 5.10
C GLY A 182 -2.99 14.42 4.33
N ASP A 183 -4.03 14.02 5.02
CA ASP A 183 -5.43 14.07 4.63
C ASP A 183 -5.73 13.98 3.11
N VAL A 184 -6.05 12.79 2.66
CA VAL A 184 -6.70 12.58 1.38
C VAL A 184 -8.21 12.58 1.64
N ARG A 185 -8.86 13.71 1.41
CA ARG A 185 -10.32 13.81 1.38
C ARG A 185 -10.81 13.83 -0.05
#